data_4a39240eefc48a9fef72d876cf70f825
#
_entry.id   4a39240eefc48a9fef72d876cf70f825
#
_cell.length_a   1.000
_cell.length_b   1.000
_cell.length_c   1.000
_cell.angle_alpha   90.00
_cell.angle_beta   90.00
_cell.angle_gamma   90.00
#
_symmetry.space_group_name_H-M   'P 1'
#
loop_
_entity.id
_entity.type
_entity.pdbx_description
1 polymer ?
#
loop_
_entity_poly.entity_id
_entity_poly.type
_entity_poly.pdbx_seq_one_letter_code
_entity_poly.pdbx_strand_id
1 'polypeptide(L)'
;TLEPTEQYFSWVITRYGVGENLVRFDENGQLEPSLAEEWKVSDDKLTWEFKIRDGVKFSNGNPLTAEAVKSSFERTFKKSKRAEGFFKPTSIVADGQTLKITTEKPVAILPQCLADPLFLIIDTSDNVEEYTTNAPICTGPYVFKEFVPTEYAIVERNENYWGGKPGLAKVTFKCINDQSTRALSLKSGEIGVAYNLKIENKADFEGQDDINIQELKSLRSTYAFMNQHGVLKDIALRQALLRALNKKAYCEDLLGGAATPGKAPIPPTLDFGFDKLVDENAYNPESAKEILAKAGYKDVDGDGF
;
A
#
# COMPACT_ATOMS: atom_id res chain seq x y z
N THR A 1 11.68 -12.93 -7.94
CA THR A 1 12.43 -11.68 -7.93
C THR A 1 12.05 -10.82 -6.73
N LEU A 2 12.97 -10.00 -6.25
CA LEU A 2 12.75 -8.90 -5.30
C LEU A 2 13.13 -7.56 -5.94
N GLU A 3 13.08 -7.45 -7.27
CA GLU A 3 13.34 -6.21 -7.98
C GLU A 3 12.32 -5.14 -7.57
N PRO A 4 12.73 -4.05 -6.89
CA PRO A 4 11.80 -3.07 -6.32
C PRO A 4 10.91 -2.37 -7.35
N THR A 5 11.39 -2.24 -8.58
CA THR A 5 10.69 -1.53 -9.65
C THR A 5 9.69 -2.39 -10.41
N GLU A 6 9.67 -3.69 -10.14
CA GLU A 6 8.74 -4.64 -10.76
C GLU A 6 7.51 -4.86 -9.88
N GLN A 7 6.32 -4.87 -10.50
CA GLN A 7 5.04 -5.13 -9.85
C GLN A 7 4.89 -4.35 -8.52
N TYR A 8 4.79 -5.08 -7.39
CA TYR A 8 4.66 -4.54 -6.04
C TYR A 8 5.73 -5.09 -5.08
N PHE A 9 6.89 -5.53 -5.60
CA PHE A 9 7.94 -6.09 -4.74
C PHE A 9 8.54 -5.06 -3.78
N SER A 10 8.56 -3.77 -4.15
CA SER A 10 8.91 -2.69 -3.22
C SER A 10 8.08 -2.71 -1.93
N TRP A 11 6.78 -3.02 -2.01
CA TRP A 11 5.90 -3.17 -0.85
C TRP A 11 6.29 -4.35 0.04
N VAL A 12 6.73 -5.45 -0.56
CA VAL A 12 7.22 -6.64 0.17
C VAL A 12 8.51 -6.29 0.91
N ILE A 13 9.45 -5.65 0.22
CA ILE A 13 10.76 -5.26 0.77
C ILE A 13 10.59 -4.30 1.95
N THR A 14 9.72 -3.32 1.82
CA THR A 14 9.41 -2.36 2.90
C THR A 14 8.70 -3.04 4.08
N ARG A 15 7.71 -3.91 3.82
CA ARG A 15 6.99 -4.64 4.87
C ARG A 15 7.88 -5.61 5.66
N TYR A 16 8.91 -6.15 5.04
CA TYR A 16 9.87 -7.01 5.73
C TYR A 16 10.93 -6.24 6.49
N GLY A 17 10.82 -4.89 6.48
CA GLY A 17 11.74 -4.02 7.20
C GLY A 17 13.14 -3.94 6.55
N VAL A 18 13.23 -4.20 5.25
CA VAL A 18 14.49 -4.14 4.52
C VAL A 18 14.68 -2.79 3.83
N GLY A 19 13.63 -2.28 3.19
CA GLY A 19 13.65 -1.02 2.46
C GLY A 19 13.08 0.15 3.24
N GLU A 20 13.67 1.32 3.09
CA GLU A 20 13.19 2.58 3.63
C GLU A 20 13.11 3.66 2.55
N ASN A 21 12.22 4.63 2.78
CA ASN A 21 11.99 5.79 1.91
C ASN A 21 12.58 7.07 2.52
N LEU A 22 12.62 8.16 1.77
CA LEU A 22 13.04 9.47 2.31
C LEU A 22 12.12 9.95 3.43
N VAL A 23 10.83 9.71 3.25
CA VAL A 23 9.76 10.07 4.17
C VAL A 23 8.80 8.90 4.30
N ARG A 24 8.01 8.86 5.36
CA ARG A 24 7.02 7.81 5.58
C ARG A 24 5.74 8.39 6.19
N PHE A 25 4.67 7.63 6.18
CA PHE A 25 3.47 7.96 6.92
C PHE A 25 3.50 7.33 8.31
N ASP A 26 3.06 8.07 9.31
CA ASP A 26 2.80 7.57 10.66
C ASP A 26 1.47 6.77 10.71
N GLU A 27 1.09 6.28 11.87
CA GLU A 27 -0.17 5.54 12.10
C GLU A 27 -1.44 6.37 11.86
N ASN A 28 -1.32 7.70 11.88
CA ASN A 28 -2.42 8.65 11.64
C ASN A 28 -2.46 9.12 10.18
N GLY A 29 -1.57 8.60 9.32
CA GLY A 29 -1.43 9.01 7.93
C GLY A 29 -0.78 10.38 7.75
N GLN A 30 -0.06 10.88 8.76
CA GLN A 30 0.72 12.09 8.67
C GLN A 30 2.12 11.78 8.15
N LEU A 31 2.63 12.67 7.31
CA LEU A 31 3.97 12.50 6.76
C LEU A 31 5.03 12.84 7.81
N GLU A 32 5.98 11.94 8.02
CA GLU A 32 7.08 12.12 8.95
C GLU A 32 8.46 11.85 8.32
N PRO A 33 9.53 12.42 8.91
CA PRO A 33 10.91 12.16 8.49
C PRO A 33 11.29 10.66 8.57
N SER A 34 12.11 10.21 7.60
CA SER A 34 12.77 8.91 7.63
C SER A 34 14.23 9.09 7.21
N LEU A 35 14.64 8.70 6.01
CA LEU A 35 15.99 8.93 5.50
C LEU A 35 16.27 10.40 5.15
N ALA A 36 15.23 11.22 4.96
CA ALA A 36 15.33 12.67 4.97
C ALA A 36 14.92 13.20 6.35
N GLU A 37 15.70 14.12 6.92
CA GLU A 37 15.42 14.76 8.21
C GLU A 37 14.39 15.89 8.08
N GLU A 38 14.45 16.63 6.98
CA GLU A 38 13.59 17.77 6.67
C GLU A 38 13.47 17.97 5.16
N TRP A 39 12.43 18.67 4.74
CA TRP A 39 12.23 19.05 3.33
C TRP A 39 11.54 20.41 3.25
N LYS A 40 11.78 21.09 2.15
CA LYS A 40 11.15 22.38 1.83
C LYS A 40 10.95 22.52 0.34
N VAL A 41 10.03 23.39 -0.05
CA VAL A 41 9.77 23.74 -1.43
C VAL A 41 10.28 25.16 -1.70
N SER A 42 10.79 25.40 -2.91
CA SER A 42 11.19 26.75 -3.39
C SER A 42 9.96 27.67 -3.54
N ASP A 43 10.20 28.99 -3.58
CA ASP A 43 9.14 30.01 -3.69
C ASP A 43 8.27 29.82 -4.94
N ASP A 44 8.87 29.40 -6.06
CA ASP A 44 8.18 29.08 -7.31
C ASP A 44 7.46 27.72 -7.30
N LYS A 45 7.63 26.94 -6.21
CA LYS A 45 7.06 25.61 -5.98
C LYS A 45 7.46 24.55 -6.98
N LEU A 46 8.53 24.77 -7.74
CA LEU A 46 9.02 23.83 -8.74
C LEU A 46 10.09 22.89 -8.20
N THR A 47 10.86 23.32 -7.19
CA THR A 47 11.97 22.55 -6.64
C THR A 47 11.74 22.19 -5.19
N TRP A 48 11.77 20.89 -4.88
CA TRP A 48 11.81 20.37 -3.53
C TRP A 48 13.24 20.04 -3.13
N GLU A 49 13.64 20.48 -1.94
CA GLU A 49 14.91 20.15 -1.31
C GLU A 49 14.68 19.20 -0.14
N PHE A 50 15.47 18.13 -0.08
CA PHE A 50 15.45 17.14 1.00
C PHE A 50 16.83 17.06 1.62
N LYS A 51 16.92 17.22 2.93
CA LYS A 51 18.16 17.03 3.68
C LYS A 51 18.28 15.57 4.06
N ILE A 52 19.22 14.86 3.49
CA ILE A 52 19.47 13.45 3.75
C ILE A 52 20.17 13.30 5.10
N ARG A 53 19.72 12.34 5.89
CA ARG A 53 20.23 12.05 7.23
C ARG A 53 21.69 11.65 7.18
N ASP A 54 22.52 12.30 8.02
CA ASP A 54 23.94 11.98 8.17
C ASP A 54 24.14 10.65 8.90
N GLY A 55 25.24 9.95 8.59
CA GLY A 55 25.69 8.75 9.29
C GLY A 55 24.89 7.49 8.98
N VAL A 56 23.86 7.54 8.14
CA VAL A 56 23.13 6.36 7.67
C VAL A 56 23.99 5.53 6.74
N LYS A 57 23.91 4.22 6.86
CA LYS A 57 24.60 3.26 5.99
C LYS A 57 23.62 2.25 5.41
N PHE A 58 23.90 1.85 4.18
CA PHE A 58 23.30 0.64 3.62
C PHE A 58 23.78 -0.61 4.36
N SER A 59 23.09 -1.72 4.19
CA SER A 59 23.38 -2.99 4.86
C SER A 59 24.79 -3.53 4.52
N ASN A 60 25.35 -3.19 3.39
CA ASN A 60 26.71 -3.51 2.99
C ASN A 60 27.79 -2.59 3.59
N GLY A 61 27.39 -1.55 4.34
CA GLY A 61 28.28 -0.59 4.98
C GLY A 61 28.56 0.68 4.16
N ASN A 62 28.13 0.76 2.92
CA ASN A 62 28.25 1.97 2.10
C ASN A 62 27.44 3.13 2.70
N PRO A 63 27.94 4.37 2.68
CA PRO A 63 27.22 5.51 3.23
C PRO A 63 26.02 5.89 2.37
N LEU A 64 24.92 6.27 3.03
CA LEU A 64 23.80 6.93 2.38
C LEU A 64 24.17 8.39 2.14
N THR A 65 24.18 8.81 0.89
CA THR A 65 24.44 10.19 0.47
C THR A 65 23.32 10.68 -0.44
N ALA A 66 23.20 11.98 -0.65
CA ALA A 66 22.24 12.51 -1.62
C ALA A 66 22.52 11.99 -3.05
N GLU A 67 23.78 11.72 -3.41
CA GLU A 67 24.13 11.11 -4.70
C GLU A 67 23.64 9.65 -4.79
N ALA A 68 23.74 8.86 -3.70
CA ALA A 68 23.20 7.51 -3.66
C ALA A 68 21.67 7.52 -3.82
N VAL A 69 20.98 8.45 -3.16
CA VAL A 69 19.52 8.62 -3.31
C VAL A 69 19.15 9.02 -4.74
N LYS A 70 19.89 9.98 -5.33
CA LYS A 70 19.69 10.38 -6.72
C LYS A 70 19.83 9.18 -7.66
N SER A 71 20.90 8.41 -7.55
CA SER A 71 21.14 7.23 -8.38
C SER A 71 20.04 6.19 -8.25
N SER A 72 19.54 5.96 -7.01
CA SER A 72 18.39 5.07 -6.75
C SER A 72 17.12 5.57 -7.46
N PHE A 73 16.81 6.87 -7.40
CA PHE A 73 15.64 7.44 -8.08
C PHE A 73 15.78 7.43 -9.60
N GLU A 74 16.94 7.80 -10.15
CA GLU A 74 17.20 7.73 -11.59
C GLU A 74 16.98 6.31 -12.11
N ARG A 75 17.44 5.29 -11.37
CA ARG A 75 17.17 3.88 -11.69
C ARG A 75 15.67 3.57 -11.65
N THR A 76 14.97 4.04 -10.62
CA THR A 76 13.53 3.83 -10.47
C THR A 76 12.75 4.41 -11.64
N PHE A 77 13.02 5.65 -12.04
CA PHE A 77 12.40 6.29 -13.20
C PHE A 77 12.77 5.60 -14.53
N LYS A 78 13.99 5.11 -14.66
CA LYS A 78 14.43 4.38 -15.86
C LYS A 78 13.71 3.03 -16.02
N LYS A 79 13.49 2.31 -14.92
CA LYS A 79 12.96 0.94 -14.94
C LYS A 79 11.43 0.86 -14.81
N SER A 80 10.80 1.78 -14.06
CA SER A 80 9.38 1.72 -13.77
C SER A 80 8.60 2.85 -14.45
N LYS A 81 7.78 2.50 -15.44
CA LYS A 81 6.82 3.45 -16.03
C LYS A 81 5.80 3.98 -15.01
N ARG A 82 5.55 3.25 -13.91
CA ARG A 82 4.66 3.67 -12.84
C ARG A 82 5.20 4.90 -12.10
N ALA A 83 6.51 5.06 -12.01
CA ALA A 83 7.13 6.20 -11.34
C ALA A 83 6.71 7.55 -11.94
N GLU A 84 6.62 7.64 -13.28
CA GLU A 84 6.16 8.85 -13.97
C GLU A 84 4.69 9.21 -13.69
N GLY A 85 3.89 8.25 -13.23
CA GLY A 85 2.50 8.48 -12.81
C GLY A 85 2.38 9.23 -11.48
N PHE A 86 3.43 9.24 -10.65
CA PHE A 86 3.48 10.02 -9.42
C PHE A 86 3.93 11.45 -9.69
N PHE A 87 5.07 11.61 -10.35
CA PHE A 87 5.60 12.90 -10.80
C PHE A 87 6.68 12.68 -11.87
N LYS A 88 7.01 13.74 -12.61
CA LYS A 88 8.09 13.74 -13.62
C LYS A 88 9.15 14.75 -13.24
N PRO A 89 10.34 14.31 -12.78
CA PRO A 89 11.43 15.24 -12.54
C PRO A 89 12.01 15.75 -13.86
N THR A 90 12.28 17.04 -13.92
CA THR A 90 13.11 17.64 -14.98
C THR A 90 14.59 17.58 -14.61
N SER A 91 14.88 17.59 -13.31
CA SER A 91 16.23 17.32 -12.80
C SER A 91 16.19 16.74 -11.39
N ILE A 92 17.20 15.93 -11.06
CA ILE A 92 17.52 15.46 -9.72
C ILE A 92 18.99 15.77 -9.49
N VAL A 93 19.29 16.62 -8.50
CA VAL A 93 20.63 17.10 -8.21
C VAL A 93 20.99 16.79 -6.77
N ALA A 94 22.19 16.25 -6.55
CA ALA A 94 22.77 16.07 -5.23
C ALA A 94 23.84 17.14 -4.98
N ASP A 95 23.78 17.77 -3.81
CA ASP A 95 24.71 18.78 -3.35
C ASP A 95 25.03 18.51 -1.87
N GLY A 96 26.16 17.86 -1.60
CA GLY A 96 26.50 17.34 -0.28
C GLY A 96 25.46 16.31 0.20
N GLN A 97 24.77 16.61 1.30
CA GLN A 97 23.64 15.80 1.83
C GLN A 97 22.26 16.38 1.46
N THR A 98 22.20 17.28 0.50
CA THR A 98 20.94 17.85 0.01
C THR A 98 20.59 17.27 -1.35
N LEU A 99 19.39 16.70 -1.45
CA LEU A 99 18.80 16.26 -2.72
C LEU A 99 17.80 17.31 -3.19
N LYS A 100 17.93 17.76 -4.43
CA LYS A 100 16.99 18.69 -5.07
C LYS A 100 16.27 18.00 -6.21
N ILE A 101 14.94 18.05 -6.19
CA ILE A 101 14.08 17.48 -7.24
C ILE A 101 13.28 18.62 -7.84
N THR A 102 13.50 18.89 -9.13
CA THR A 102 12.78 19.93 -9.88
C THR A 102 11.78 19.29 -10.84
N THR A 103 10.61 19.88 -10.96
CA THR A 103 9.53 19.45 -11.85
C THR A 103 9.11 20.58 -12.79
N GLU A 104 8.53 20.26 -13.94
CA GLU A 104 8.04 21.26 -14.91
C GLU A 104 6.88 22.10 -14.36
N LYS A 105 6.06 21.51 -13.51
CA LYS A 105 4.90 22.11 -12.88
C LYS A 105 4.91 21.83 -11.37
N PRO A 106 4.31 22.70 -10.55
CA PRO A 106 4.22 22.48 -9.12
C PRO A 106 3.57 21.13 -8.77
N VAL A 107 4.26 20.34 -7.95
CA VAL A 107 3.74 19.07 -7.40
C VAL A 107 3.71 19.19 -5.88
N ALA A 108 2.61 19.70 -5.34
CA ALA A 108 2.46 19.98 -3.91
C ALA A 108 2.58 18.70 -3.04
N ILE A 109 2.21 17.56 -3.58
CA ILE A 109 2.23 16.26 -2.89
C ILE A 109 3.49 15.44 -3.19
N LEU A 110 4.57 16.05 -3.70
CA LEU A 110 5.79 15.31 -4.04
C LEU A 110 6.39 14.57 -2.84
N PRO A 111 6.47 15.14 -1.62
CA PRO A 111 6.92 14.37 -0.46
C PRO A 111 6.06 13.13 -0.18
N GLN A 112 4.73 13.26 -0.28
CA GLN A 112 3.82 12.12 -0.12
C GLN A 112 4.04 11.04 -1.20
N CYS A 113 4.33 11.45 -2.45
CA CYS A 113 4.69 10.52 -3.51
C CYS A 113 5.94 9.72 -3.16
N LEU A 114 6.93 10.36 -2.53
CA LEU A 114 8.18 9.71 -2.12
C LEU A 114 8.01 8.74 -0.94
N ALA A 115 6.86 8.76 -0.25
CA ALA A 115 6.52 7.76 0.76
C ALA A 115 5.97 6.45 0.14
N ASP A 116 5.61 6.42 -1.16
CA ASP A 116 5.24 5.16 -1.82
C ASP A 116 6.47 4.23 -1.87
N PRO A 117 6.33 2.96 -1.48
CA PRO A 117 7.43 2.00 -1.51
C PRO A 117 8.17 1.87 -2.85
N LEU A 118 7.57 2.27 -3.98
CA LEU A 118 8.28 2.31 -5.26
C LEU A 118 9.55 3.18 -5.19
N PHE A 119 9.56 4.20 -4.34
CA PHE A 119 10.69 5.12 -4.15
C PHE A 119 11.57 4.74 -2.95
N LEU A 120 11.53 3.48 -2.51
CA LEU A 120 12.50 3.00 -1.52
C LEU A 120 13.92 3.15 -2.05
N ILE A 121 14.84 3.42 -1.13
CA ILE A 121 16.24 3.69 -1.49
C ILE A 121 17.03 2.38 -1.46
N ILE A 122 17.70 2.10 -2.57
CA ILE A 122 18.64 0.99 -2.71
C ILE A 122 20.04 1.49 -3.02
N ASP A 123 21.04 0.74 -2.59
CA ASP A 123 22.41 0.97 -3.06
C ASP A 123 22.50 0.56 -4.54
N THR A 124 23.02 1.45 -5.37
CA THR A 124 23.20 1.24 -6.81
C THR A 124 24.66 1.23 -7.23
N SER A 125 25.60 1.15 -6.26
CA SER A 125 27.03 1.30 -6.53
C SER A 125 27.61 0.17 -7.37
N ASP A 126 27.49 -1.07 -6.94
CA ASP A 126 28.09 -2.21 -7.61
C ASP A 126 27.07 -3.29 -7.95
N ASN A 127 27.13 -3.87 -9.16
CA ASN A 127 26.34 -5.04 -9.59
C ASN A 127 24.85 -5.03 -9.16
N VAL A 128 24.25 -3.82 -9.13
CA VAL A 128 22.86 -3.62 -8.65
C VAL A 128 21.84 -4.56 -9.30
N GLU A 129 22.03 -4.89 -10.58
CA GLU A 129 21.12 -5.76 -11.32
C GLU A 129 21.21 -7.23 -10.88
N GLU A 130 22.34 -7.64 -10.34
CA GLU A 130 22.56 -8.99 -9.83
C GLU A 130 21.88 -9.19 -8.48
N TYR A 131 22.10 -8.29 -7.53
CA TYR A 131 21.58 -8.48 -6.17
C TYR A 131 20.14 -8.02 -5.98
N THR A 132 19.63 -7.01 -6.70
CA THR A 132 18.26 -6.55 -6.55
C THR A 132 17.21 -7.64 -6.82
N THR A 133 17.53 -8.62 -7.63
CA THR A 133 16.62 -9.74 -7.92
C THR A 133 16.36 -10.64 -6.70
N ASN A 134 17.35 -10.79 -5.81
CA ASN A 134 17.28 -11.74 -4.70
C ASN A 134 17.36 -11.07 -3.33
N ALA A 135 18.15 -10.01 -3.20
CA ALA A 135 18.40 -9.36 -1.93
C ALA A 135 18.84 -7.89 -2.12
N PRO A 136 17.89 -6.97 -2.39
CA PRO A 136 18.23 -5.56 -2.56
C PRO A 136 18.95 -5.02 -1.32
N ILE A 137 20.04 -4.26 -1.55
CA ILE A 137 20.82 -3.64 -0.49
C ILE A 137 20.17 -2.32 -0.13
N CYS A 138 19.63 -2.24 1.08
CA CYS A 138 18.86 -1.10 1.58
C CYS A 138 19.37 -0.67 2.95
N THR A 139 18.68 0.29 3.58
CA THR A 139 19.05 0.92 4.85
C THR A 139 18.28 0.40 6.04
N GLY A 140 17.24 -0.41 5.84
CA GLY A 140 16.28 -0.80 6.87
C GLY A 140 16.84 -1.68 7.99
N PRO A 141 16.02 -1.94 9.03
CA PRO A 141 16.41 -2.70 10.23
C PRO A 141 16.78 -4.17 9.97
N TYR A 142 16.39 -4.71 8.81
CA TYR A 142 16.65 -6.09 8.43
C TYR A 142 17.27 -6.19 7.04
N VAL A 143 17.96 -7.31 6.78
CA VAL A 143 18.52 -7.69 5.48
C VAL A 143 18.02 -9.07 5.09
N PHE A 144 17.77 -9.28 3.80
CA PHE A 144 17.43 -10.61 3.28
C PHE A 144 18.62 -11.56 3.45
N LYS A 145 18.33 -12.71 4.05
CA LYS A 145 19.24 -13.84 4.11
C LYS A 145 18.91 -14.89 3.07
N GLU A 146 17.63 -15.12 2.89
CA GLU A 146 17.12 -16.10 1.94
C GLU A 146 15.73 -15.68 1.48
N PHE A 147 15.44 -15.93 0.21
CA PHE A 147 14.13 -15.69 -0.37
C PHE A 147 13.77 -16.82 -1.33
N VAL A 148 12.75 -17.58 -0.97
CA VAL A 148 12.17 -18.62 -1.80
C VAL A 148 10.77 -18.15 -2.23
N PRO A 149 10.58 -17.74 -3.49
CA PRO A 149 9.31 -17.22 -3.97
C PRO A 149 8.15 -18.16 -3.65
N THR A 150 7.04 -17.60 -3.16
CA THR A 150 5.81 -18.32 -2.78
C THR A 150 5.90 -19.26 -1.58
N GLU A 151 7.07 -19.41 -0.98
CA GLU A 151 7.28 -20.29 0.17
C GLU A 151 7.62 -19.48 1.43
N TYR A 152 8.79 -18.83 1.44
CA TYR A 152 9.21 -18.04 2.59
C TYR A 152 10.29 -17.00 2.25
N ALA A 153 10.45 -16.07 3.18
CA ALA A 153 11.60 -15.18 3.24
C ALA A 153 12.21 -15.19 4.65
N ILE A 154 13.53 -15.19 4.71
CA ILE A 154 14.28 -15.07 5.95
C ILE A 154 15.01 -13.73 5.91
N VAL A 155 14.79 -12.94 6.96
CA VAL A 155 15.55 -11.71 7.16
C VAL A 155 16.30 -11.78 8.49
N GLU A 156 17.50 -11.22 8.52
CA GLU A 156 18.35 -11.10 9.71
C GLU A 156 18.56 -9.62 10.03
N ARG A 157 18.88 -9.31 11.28
CA ARG A 157 19.11 -7.95 11.73
C ARG A 157 20.22 -7.28 10.93
N ASN A 158 19.98 -6.04 10.52
CA ASN A 158 20.99 -5.17 9.95
C ASN A 158 21.82 -4.56 11.09
N GLU A 159 23.06 -4.99 11.23
CA GLU A 159 23.97 -4.47 12.28
C GLU A 159 24.41 -3.01 12.01
N ASN A 160 24.20 -2.51 10.79
CA ASN A 160 24.45 -1.12 10.41
C ASN A 160 23.23 -0.22 10.54
N TYR A 161 22.13 -0.70 11.12
CA TYR A 161 20.88 0.06 11.16
C TYR A 161 20.99 1.32 12.01
N TRP A 162 20.69 2.47 11.42
CA TRP A 162 20.80 3.80 12.02
C TRP A 162 19.75 4.06 13.12
N GLY A 163 18.58 3.42 13.07
CA GLY A 163 17.46 3.61 13.99
C GLY A 163 17.58 2.82 15.30
N GLY A 164 18.74 2.25 15.57
CA GLY A 164 18.99 1.44 16.77
C GLY A 164 18.86 -0.07 16.53
N LYS A 165 19.18 -0.87 17.53
CA LYS A 165 19.23 -2.32 17.40
C LYS A 165 17.83 -2.94 17.35
N PRO A 166 17.42 -3.60 16.25
CA PRO A 166 16.14 -4.31 16.17
C PRO A 166 16.02 -5.39 17.24
N GLY A 167 14.82 -5.56 17.81
CA GLY A 167 14.59 -6.52 18.91
C GLY A 167 14.82 -7.98 18.52
N LEU A 168 14.36 -8.38 17.32
CA LEU A 168 14.52 -9.73 16.83
C LEU A 168 15.81 -9.86 16.01
N ALA A 169 16.58 -10.93 16.25
CA ALA A 169 17.79 -11.19 15.49
C ALA A 169 17.48 -11.74 14.08
N LYS A 170 16.38 -12.48 13.95
CA LYS A 170 15.96 -13.15 12.73
C LYS A 170 14.43 -13.22 12.68
N VAL A 171 13.86 -13.04 11.50
CA VAL A 171 12.43 -13.21 11.24
C VAL A 171 12.26 -14.09 9.99
N THR A 172 11.36 -15.07 10.09
CA THR A 172 10.95 -15.89 8.95
C THR A 172 9.52 -15.55 8.56
N PHE A 173 9.32 -15.07 7.36
CA PHE A 173 8.01 -14.82 6.77
C PHE A 173 7.60 -16.04 5.96
N LYS A 174 6.58 -16.78 6.39
CA LYS A 174 6.03 -17.93 5.67
C LYS A 174 4.88 -17.50 4.76
N CYS A 175 4.84 -17.98 3.53
CA CYS A 175 3.76 -17.73 2.60
C CYS A 175 2.69 -18.81 2.77
N ILE A 176 1.69 -18.56 3.59
CA ILE A 176 0.54 -19.46 3.82
C ILE A 176 -0.68 -18.80 3.16
N ASN A 177 -1.06 -19.24 1.96
CA ASN A 177 -2.10 -18.61 1.16
C ASN A 177 -3.51 -18.78 1.73
N ASP A 178 -3.82 -19.96 2.25
CA ASP A 178 -5.11 -20.25 2.87
C ASP A 178 -5.22 -19.61 4.25
N GLN A 179 -6.27 -18.83 4.46
CA GLN A 179 -6.45 -18.06 5.70
C GLN A 179 -6.81 -18.95 6.89
N SER A 180 -7.53 -20.05 6.68
CA SER A 180 -7.88 -20.99 7.73
C SER A 180 -6.64 -21.78 8.19
N THR A 181 -5.80 -22.21 7.25
CA THR A 181 -4.50 -22.82 7.55
C THR A 181 -3.61 -21.86 8.32
N ARG A 182 -3.61 -20.58 7.97
CA ARG A 182 -2.84 -19.56 8.67
C ARG A 182 -3.33 -19.34 10.11
N ALA A 183 -4.65 -19.35 10.33
CA ALA A 183 -5.24 -19.30 11.66
C ALA A 183 -4.86 -20.53 12.50
N LEU A 184 -4.89 -21.71 11.92
CA LEU A 184 -4.47 -22.95 12.59
C LEU A 184 -2.98 -22.95 12.95
N SER A 185 -2.11 -22.48 12.06
CA SER A 185 -0.67 -22.37 12.32
C SER A 185 -0.38 -21.37 13.46
N LEU A 186 -1.16 -20.28 13.60
CA LEU A 186 -1.05 -19.40 14.76
C LEU A 186 -1.51 -20.11 16.04
N LYS A 187 -2.65 -20.78 15.99
CA LYS A 187 -3.22 -21.50 17.14
C LYS A 187 -2.32 -22.62 17.64
N SER A 188 -1.61 -23.30 16.76
CA SER A 188 -0.65 -24.35 17.11
C SER A 188 0.71 -23.82 17.59
N GLY A 189 0.95 -22.51 17.52
CA GLY A 189 2.25 -21.91 17.84
C GLY A 189 3.32 -22.11 16.78
N GLU A 190 2.98 -22.64 15.60
CA GLU A 190 3.91 -22.77 14.47
C GLU A 190 4.38 -21.42 13.94
N ILE A 191 3.51 -20.42 14.00
CA ILE A 191 3.83 -19.01 13.70
C ILE A 191 3.43 -18.12 14.88
N GLY A 192 4.22 -17.07 15.12
CA GLY A 192 3.95 -16.12 16.21
C GLY A 192 3.05 -14.95 15.80
N VAL A 193 2.91 -14.69 14.49
CA VAL A 193 2.07 -13.62 13.96
C VAL A 193 1.35 -14.10 12.69
N ALA A 194 0.06 -13.89 12.63
CA ALA A 194 -0.74 -14.10 11.42
C ALA A 194 -1.31 -12.76 10.92
N TYR A 195 -1.08 -12.46 9.65
CA TYR A 195 -1.56 -11.25 9.01
C TYR A 195 -2.71 -11.55 8.05
N ASN A 196 -3.70 -10.65 7.99
CA ASN A 196 -4.83 -10.72 7.06
C ASN A 196 -5.65 -12.02 7.21
N LEU A 197 -6.11 -12.29 8.43
CA LEU A 197 -7.08 -13.33 8.72
C LEU A 197 -8.50 -12.86 8.35
N LYS A 198 -9.39 -13.80 8.07
CA LYS A 198 -10.82 -13.51 7.93
C LYS A 198 -11.42 -13.11 9.28
N ILE A 199 -12.41 -12.25 9.24
CA ILE A 199 -13.14 -11.84 10.46
C ILE A 199 -13.78 -13.05 11.16
N GLU A 200 -14.24 -14.04 10.42
CA GLU A 200 -14.84 -15.27 10.94
C GLU A 200 -13.85 -16.06 11.82
N ASN A 201 -12.55 -15.98 11.51
CA ASN A 201 -11.51 -16.63 12.33
C ASN A 201 -11.33 -15.98 13.71
N LYS A 202 -11.93 -14.81 13.96
CA LYS A 202 -11.86 -14.16 15.28
C LYS A 202 -12.42 -15.06 16.38
N ALA A 203 -13.52 -15.75 16.10
CA ALA A 203 -14.14 -16.68 17.03
C ALA A 203 -13.24 -17.88 17.39
N ASP A 204 -12.32 -18.27 16.50
CA ASP A 204 -11.37 -19.36 16.75
C ASP A 204 -10.37 -19.05 17.88
N PHE A 205 -10.21 -17.79 18.24
CA PHE A 205 -9.28 -17.27 19.23
C PHE A 205 -9.96 -16.78 20.52
N GLU A 206 -11.29 -16.88 20.63
CA GLU A 206 -12.00 -16.53 21.85
C GLU A 206 -11.54 -17.40 23.03
N GLY A 207 -11.22 -16.75 24.15
CA GLY A 207 -10.72 -17.41 25.35
C GLY A 207 -9.25 -17.85 25.30
N GLN A 208 -8.47 -17.40 24.31
CA GLN A 208 -7.03 -17.60 24.24
C GLN A 208 -6.31 -16.31 24.70
N ASP A 209 -5.92 -16.27 25.97
CA ASP A 209 -5.35 -15.07 26.61
C ASP A 209 -3.93 -14.72 26.08
N ASP A 210 -3.26 -15.65 25.39
CA ASP A 210 -1.94 -15.50 24.81
C ASP A 210 -1.97 -14.96 23.36
N ILE A 211 -3.15 -14.81 22.75
CA ILE A 211 -3.32 -14.28 21.39
C ILE A 211 -3.98 -12.91 21.44
N ASN A 212 -3.29 -11.91 20.91
CA ASN A 212 -3.79 -10.56 20.76
C ASN A 212 -4.30 -10.34 19.32
N ILE A 213 -5.58 -10.00 19.17
CA ILE A 213 -6.18 -9.67 17.87
C ILE A 213 -6.20 -8.16 17.71
N GLN A 214 -5.58 -7.68 16.62
CA GLN A 214 -5.60 -6.27 16.25
C GLN A 214 -6.42 -6.06 14.98
N GLU A 215 -7.40 -5.18 15.06
CA GLU A 215 -8.22 -4.74 13.94
C GLU A 215 -7.86 -3.30 13.58
N LEU A 216 -7.44 -3.09 12.34
CA LEU A 216 -7.08 -1.76 11.85
C LEU A 216 -8.03 -1.32 10.75
N LYS A 217 -8.62 -0.13 10.91
CA LYS A 217 -9.35 0.53 9.83
C LYS A 217 -8.38 0.89 8.73
N SER A 218 -8.58 0.32 7.54
CA SER A 218 -7.70 0.53 6.40
C SER A 218 -8.24 1.56 5.42
N LEU A 219 -7.37 2.04 4.53
CA LEU A 219 -7.75 2.86 3.39
C LEU A 219 -8.27 2.02 2.21
N ARG A 220 -8.37 0.69 2.38
CA ARG A 220 -8.84 -0.21 1.32
C ARG A 220 -10.32 0.00 1.07
N SER A 221 -10.65 0.22 -0.20
CA SER A 221 -12.02 0.24 -0.68
C SER A 221 -12.21 -0.81 -1.76
N THR A 222 -13.36 -1.50 -1.72
CA THR A 222 -13.72 -2.50 -2.73
C THR A 222 -14.80 -1.94 -3.62
N TYR A 223 -14.59 -2.03 -4.92
CA TYR A 223 -15.49 -1.50 -5.95
C TYR A 223 -15.91 -2.59 -6.92
N ALA A 224 -17.16 -2.49 -7.39
CA ALA A 224 -17.60 -3.18 -8.58
C ALA A 224 -17.53 -2.21 -9.78
N PHE A 225 -16.65 -2.48 -10.73
CA PHE A 225 -16.56 -1.71 -11.97
C PHE A 225 -17.58 -2.23 -12.97
N MET A 226 -18.48 -1.36 -13.41
CA MET A 226 -19.47 -1.69 -14.42
C MET A 226 -18.88 -1.48 -15.80
N ASN A 227 -18.82 -2.53 -16.62
CA ASN A 227 -18.43 -2.42 -18.01
C ASN A 227 -19.51 -1.65 -18.79
N GLN A 228 -19.19 -0.43 -19.22
CA GLN A 228 -20.13 0.45 -19.95
C GLN A 228 -20.29 0.07 -21.43
N HIS A 229 -19.71 -1.03 -21.87
CA HIS A 229 -19.94 -1.66 -23.16
C HIS A 229 -20.97 -2.80 -23.02
N GLY A 230 -21.74 -3.10 -24.04
CA GLY A 230 -22.77 -4.12 -23.96
C GLY A 230 -24.01 -3.70 -23.18
N VAL A 231 -24.61 -4.60 -22.40
CA VAL A 231 -25.88 -4.35 -21.66
C VAL A 231 -25.80 -3.18 -20.70
N LEU A 232 -24.68 -3.05 -19.98
CA LEU A 232 -24.50 -1.99 -18.98
C LEU A 232 -24.14 -0.62 -19.57
N LYS A 233 -24.18 -0.44 -20.90
CA LYS A 233 -24.16 0.89 -21.50
C LYS A 233 -25.41 1.71 -21.12
N ASP A 234 -26.54 1.02 -20.85
CA ASP A 234 -27.76 1.65 -20.40
C ASP A 234 -27.60 2.16 -18.95
N ILE A 235 -27.80 3.46 -18.76
CA ILE A 235 -27.69 4.10 -17.46
C ILE A 235 -28.77 3.61 -16.48
N ALA A 236 -29.97 3.26 -16.97
CA ALA A 236 -31.06 2.78 -16.15
C ALA A 236 -30.70 1.44 -15.47
N LEU A 237 -30.07 0.53 -16.21
CA LEU A 237 -29.57 -0.72 -15.63
C LEU A 237 -28.50 -0.47 -14.55
N ARG A 238 -27.56 0.43 -14.78
CA ARG A 238 -26.54 0.75 -13.77
C ARG A 238 -27.16 1.37 -12.52
N GLN A 239 -28.11 2.29 -12.67
CA GLN A 239 -28.79 2.91 -11.54
C GLN A 239 -29.66 1.93 -10.76
N ALA A 240 -30.36 1.02 -11.46
CA ALA A 240 -31.14 -0.02 -10.83
C ALA A 240 -30.26 -1.00 -10.03
N LEU A 241 -29.15 -1.46 -10.60
CA LEU A 241 -28.19 -2.34 -9.92
C LEU A 241 -27.64 -1.71 -8.64
N LEU A 242 -27.28 -0.42 -8.68
CA LEU A 242 -26.78 0.28 -7.48
C LEU A 242 -27.81 0.34 -6.37
N ARG A 243 -29.11 0.55 -6.71
CA ARG A 243 -30.20 0.61 -5.72
C ARG A 243 -30.69 -0.77 -5.25
N ALA A 244 -30.46 -1.79 -6.06
CA ALA A 244 -30.78 -3.18 -5.69
C ALA A 244 -29.76 -3.81 -4.72
N LEU A 245 -28.54 -3.24 -4.65
CA LEU A 245 -27.48 -3.78 -3.79
C LEU A 245 -27.65 -3.30 -2.35
N ASN A 246 -27.96 -4.20 -1.42
CA ASN A 246 -27.97 -3.91 0.01
C ASN A 246 -26.55 -3.91 0.58
N LYS A 247 -25.84 -2.78 0.40
CA LYS A 247 -24.48 -2.61 0.90
C LYS A 247 -24.37 -2.76 2.40
N LYS A 248 -25.41 -2.38 3.15
CA LYS A 248 -25.42 -2.50 4.61
C LYS A 248 -25.46 -3.96 5.05
N ALA A 249 -26.38 -4.75 4.52
CA ALA A 249 -26.45 -6.19 4.81
C ALA A 249 -25.15 -6.90 4.38
N TYR A 250 -24.59 -6.52 3.24
CA TYR A 250 -23.29 -7.06 2.82
C TYR A 250 -22.17 -6.80 3.84
N CYS A 251 -22.10 -5.59 4.39
CA CYS A 251 -21.07 -5.23 5.38
C CYS A 251 -21.33 -5.85 6.76
N GLU A 252 -22.59 -5.87 7.21
CA GLU A 252 -22.95 -6.34 8.54
C GLU A 252 -23.08 -7.87 8.60
N ASP A 253 -23.83 -8.46 7.66
CA ASP A 253 -24.19 -9.89 7.73
C ASP A 253 -23.12 -10.78 7.10
N LEU A 254 -22.57 -10.41 5.92
CA LEU A 254 -21.57 -11.23 5.24
C LEU A 254 -20.15 -10.96 5.72
N LEU A 255 -19.83 -9.70 6.08
CA LEU A 255 -18.50 -9.32 6.53
C LEU A 255 -18.40 -9.11 8.05
N GLY A 256 -19.44 -9.53 8.81
CA GLY A 256 -19.43 -9.45 10.27
C GLY A 256 -19.13 -8.05 10.84
N GLY A 257 -19.49 -6.99 10.12
CA GLY A 257 -19.21 -5.60 10.52
C GLY A 257 -17.79 -5.11 10.23
N ALA A 258 -16.94 -5.91 9.57
CA ALA A 258 -15.56 -5.54 9.26
C ALA A 258 -15.41 -4.46 8.17
N ALA A 259 -16.51 -4.05 7.54
CA ALA A 259 -16.52 -3.04 6.50
C ALA A 259 -17.60 -1.98 6.73
N THR A 260 -17.42 -0.81 6.13
CA THR A 260 -18.41 0.28 6.15
C THR A 260 -19.01 0.43 4.75
N PRO A 261 -20.36 0.57 4.63
CA PRO A 261 -21.00 0.80 3.33
C PRO A 261 -20.45 2.03 2.63
N GLY A 262 -19.94 1.85 1.40
CA GLY A 262 -19.38 2.94 0.62
C GLY A 262 -20.44 3.89 0.06
N LYS A 263 -20.22 5.20 0.17
CA LYS A 263 -21.01 6.27 -0.46
C LYS A 263 -20.27 6.91 -1.63
N ALA A 264 -18.94 6.81 -1.63
CA ALA A 264 -18.03 7.39 -2.61
C ALA A 264 -16.77 6.54 -2.74
N PRO A 265 -15.91 6.79 -3.74
CA PRO A 265 -14.63 6.11 -3.89
C PRO A 265 -13.58 6.55 -2.85
N ILE A 266 -13.97 7.26 -1.82
CA ILE A 266 -13.10 7.72 -0.71
C ILE A 266 -13.51 6.96 0.55
N PRO A 267 -12.58 6.26 1.23
CA PRO A 267 -12.92 5.54 2.46
C PRO A 267 -13.22 6.53 3.62
N PRO A 268 -14.09 6.13 4.58
CA PRO A 268 -14.46 6.99 5.71
C PRO A 268 -13.30 7.30 6.66
N THR A 269 -12.19 6.59 6.55
CA THR A 269 -10.97 6.81 7.34
C THR A 269 -10.18 8.06 6.91
N LEU A 270 -10.48 8.60 5.72
CA LEU A 270 -9.90 9.86 5.26
C LEU A 270 -10.86 11.03 5.58
N ASP A 271 -10.33 12.10 6.15
CA ASP A 271 -11.11 13.31 6.49
C ASP A 271 -11.38 14.20 5.26
N PHE A 272 -12.10 13.63 4.28
CA PHE A 272 -12.57 14.36 3.10
C PHE A 272 -14.09 14.59 3.12
N GLY A 273 -14.69 14.59 4.30
CA GLY A 273 -16.12 14.88 4.46
C GLY A 273 -17.03 13.71 4.09
N PHE A 274 -16.57 12.46 4.21
CA PHE A 274 -17.38 11.26 3.94
C PHE A 274 -18.73 11.26 4.67
N ASP A 275 -18.76 11.73 5.91
CA ASP A 275 -19.98 11.80 6.72
C ASP A 275 -21.03 12.77 6.16
N LYS A 276 -20.60 13.78 5.43
CA LYS A 276 -21.47 14.79 4.78
C LYS A 276 -22.03 14.31 3.45
N LEU A 277 -21.55 13.18 2.92
CA LEU A 277 -22.02 12.64 1.65
C LEU A 277 -23.39 11.98 1.82
N VAL A 278 -24.29 12.30 0.92
CA VAL A 278 -25.57 11.61 0.73
C VAL A 278 -25.32 10.43 -0.21
N ASP A 279 -25.77 9.23 0.16
CA ASP A 279 -25.79 8.10 -0.76
C ASP A 279 -27.00 8.20 -1.69
N GLU A 280 -26.82 8.84 -2.84
CA GLU A 280 -27.87 8.98 -3.86
C GLU A 280 -28.33 7.64 -4.45
N ASN A 281 -27.54 6.59 -4.26
CA ASN A 281 -27.80 5.22 -4.68
C ASN A 281 -28.01 4.30 -3.48
N ALA A 282 -28.62 4.80 -2.40
CA ALA A 282 -29.00 3.99 -1.26
C ALA A 282 -29.87 2.82 -1.67
N TYR A 283 -29.77 1.71 -0.93
CA TYR A 283 -30.58 0.53 -1.17
C TYR A 283 -32.07 0.83 -1.18
N ASN A 284 -32.69 0.63 -2.31
CA ASN A 284 -34.14 0.84 -2.54
C ASN A 284 -34.59 -0.02 -3.73
N PRO A 285 -34.95 -1.30 -3.48
CA PRO A 285 -35.34 -2.22 -4.55
C PRO A 285 -36.60 -1.77 -5.32
N GLU A 286 -37.53 -1.09 -4.67
CA GLU A 286 -38.72 -0.56 -5.35
C GLU A 286 -38.35 0.53 -6.35
N SER A 287 -37.47 1.47 -5.96
CA SER A 287 -36.94 2.46 -6.89
C SER A 287 -36.16 1.81 -8.05
N ALA A 288 -35.44 0.72 -7.80
CA ALA A 288 -34.76 -0.04 -8.84
C ALA A 288 -35.75 -0.61 -9.85
N LYS A 289 -36.85 -1.23 -9.40
CA LYS A 289 -37.94 -1.73 -10.27
C LYS A 289 -38.59 -0.62 -11.08
N GLU A 290 -38.87 0.53 -10.46
CA GLU A 290 -39.44 1.69 -11.17
C GLU A 290 -38.53 2.21 -12.29
N ILE A 291 -37.21 2.28 -12.03
CA ILE A 291 -36.23 2.71 -13.03
C ILE A 291 -36.22 1.75 -14.21
N LEU A 292 -36.20 0.44 -13.96
CA LEU A 292 -36.24 -0.58 -14.99
C LEU A 292 -37.55 -0.51 -15.82
N ALA A 293 -38.70 -0.41 -15.14
CA ALA A 293 -40.00 -0.30 -15.82
C ALA A 293 -40.10 0.94 -16.71
N LYS A 294 -39.62 2.11 -16.23
CA LYS A 294 -39.56 3.35 -17.03
C LYS A 294 -38.64 3.23 -18.24
N ALA A 295 -37.59 2.43 -18.16
CA ALA A 295 -36.67 2.17 -19.26
C ALA A 295 -37.16 1.07 -20.23
N GLY A 296 -38.35 0.50 -19.97
CA GLY A 296 -38.94 -0.52 -20.82
C GLY A 296 -38.56 -1.96 -20.52
N TYR A 297 -37.81 -2.20 -19.46
CA TYR A 297 -37.51 -3.55 -18.98
C TYR A 297 -38.72 -4.15 -18.28
N LYS A 298 -39.12 -5.33 -18.69
CA LYS A 298 -40.29 -6.03 -18.15
C LYS A 298 -39.98 -7.49 -18.03
N ASP A 299 -40.48 -8.07 -16.96
CA ASP A 299 -40.59 -9.53 -16.85
C ASP A 299 -41.67 -9.99 -17.85
N VAL A 300 -41.28 -10.71 -18.89
CA VAL A 300 -42.13 -11.03 -20.05
C VAL A 300 -42.87 -12.35 -19.83
N ASP A 301 -42.31 -13.26 -19.08
CA ASP A 301 -42.82 -14.61 -18.83
C ASP A 301 -43.28 -14.86 -17.37
N GLY A 302 -43.07 -13.87 -16.51
CA GLY A 302 -43.53 -13.91 -15.11
C GLY A 302 -42.68 -14.80 -14.21
N ASP A 303 -41.45 -15.13 -14.64
CA ASP A 303 -40.52 -15.97 -13.87
C ASP A 303 -39.73 -15.19 -12.79
N GLY A 304 -39.89 -13.87 -12.76
CA GLY A 304 -39.24 -12.97 -11.82
C GLY A 304 -37.87 -12.46 -12.25
N PHE A 305 -37.47 -12.73 -13.52
CA PHE A 305 -36.17 -12.33 -14.08
C PHE A 305 -36.28 -11.41 -15.30
#